data_a2b9c0049055048bb5b0158b3d1566cb
#
_entry.id   a2b9c0049055048bb5b0158b3d1566cb
#
_cell.length_a   1.000
_cell.length_b   1.000
_cell.length_c   1.000
_cell.angle_alpha   90.00
_cell.angle_beta   90.00
_cell.angle_gamma   90.00
#
_symmetry.space_group_name_H-M   'P 1'
#
loop_
_entity.id
_entity.type
_entity.pdbx_description
1 polymer ?
#
loop_
_entity_poly.entity_id
_entity_poly.type
_entity_poly.pdbx_seq_one_letter_code
_entity_poly.pdbx_strand_id
1 'polypeptide(L)'
;LAQAAYTLVVYPDDATVATLAAHDVDTILVPYGASGAQALAFGLDRAGGLEKVGTTNSGIVWRVRPSALKPSRVRVESSGGITTDVGSSQLRVDGNVDASGTLVLAERADSGWRASVDGVALTPTDPVDGWAQAFDMPAAGHLTVTYSAWWIIPWRVGAGICLVVV
;
A
#
# COMPACT_ATOMS: atom_id res chain seq x y z
N LEU A 1 -3.55 -4.31 9.21
CA LEU A 1 -2.36 -3.49 9.48
C LEU A 1 -2.14 -3.27 10.98
N ALA A 2 -3.13 -2.80 11.77
CA ALA A 2 -2.97 -2.56 13.21
C ALA A 2 -2.57 -3.84 13.96
N GLN A 3 -3.16 -4.98 13.64
CA GLN A 3 -2.79 -6.27 14.22
C GLN A 3 -1.36 -6.67 13.85
N ALA A 4 -0.95 -6.49 12.60
CA ALA A 4 0.41 -6.77 12.16
C ALA A 4 1.44 -5.88 12.87
N ALA A 5 1.15 -4.59 13.04
CA ALA A 5 2.00 -3.69 13.81
C ALA A 5 2.13 -4.10 15.28
N TYR A 6 1.01 -4.52 15.90
CA TYR A 6 1.05 -5.05 17.27
C TYR A 6 1.86 -6.35 17.37
N THR A 7 1.65 -7.29 16.46
CA THR A 7 2.38 -8.57 16.43
C THR A 7 3.88 -8.34 16.20
N LEU A 8 4.26 -7.38 15.37
CA LEU A 8 5.67 -7.02 15.14
C LEU A 8 6.37 -6.59 16.43
N VAL A 9 5.66 -5.91 17.33
CA VAL A 9 6.20 -5.49 18.64
C VAL A 9 6.42 -6.67 19.58
N VAL A 10 5.53 -7.67 19.51
CA VAL A 10 5.52 -8.80 20.45
C VAL A 10 6.33 -10.00 19.93
N TYR A 11 6.15 -10.32 18.65
CA TYR A 11 6.79 -11.44 17.97
C TYR A 11 7.13 -11.07 16.51
N PRO A 12 8.27 -10.39 16.28
CA PRO A 12 8.69 -10.06 14.92
C PRO A 12 9.12 -11.37 14.20
N ASP A 13 8.30 -11.77 13.24
CA ASP A 13 8.55 -12.93 12.37
C ASP A 13 8.40 -12.58 10.88
N ASP A 14 8.85 -13.46 10.01
CA ASP A 14 8.78 -13.26 8.55
C ASP A 14 7.34 -13.11 8.04
N ALA A 15 6.35 -13.75 8.65
CA ALA A 15 4.96 -13.66 8.25
C ALA A 15 4.38 -12.28 8.57
N THR A 16 4.73 -11.72 9.74
CA THR A 16 4.35 -10.36 10.12
C THR A 16 5.01 -9.34 9.21
N VAL A 17 6.30 -9.52 8.88
CA VAL A 17 7.02 -8.64 7.95
C VAL A 17 6.43 -8.71 6.54
N ALA A 18 6.05 -9.91 6.06
CA ALA A 18 5.36 -10.07 4.78
C ALA A 18 3.97 -9.38 4.77
N THR A 19 3.25 -9.42 5.89
CA THR A 19 1.98 -8.71 6.03
C THR A 19 2.16 -7.19 5.92
N LEU A 20 3.20 -6.64 6.55
CA LEU A 20 3.53 -5.20 6.40
C LEU A 20 3.87 -4.84 4.96
N ALA A 21 4.67 -5.66 4.28
CA ALA A 21 4.99 -5.47 2.87
C ALA A 21 3.74 -5.52 1.97
N ALA A 22 2.80 -6.43 2.27
CA ALA A 22 1.52 -6.50 1.56
C ALA A 22 0.67 -5.23 1.70
N HIS A 23 0.92 -4.42 2.73
CA HIS A 23 0.28 -3.13 2.95
C HIS A 23 1.14 -1.93 2.51
N ASP A 24 2.14 -2.17 1.65
CA ASP A 24 3.09 -1.17 1.14
C ASP A 24 3.92 -0.47 2.24
N VAL A 25 4.10 -1.13 3.39
CA VAL A 25 5.01 -0.65 4.42
C VAL A 25 6.43 -1.04 4.02
N ASP A 26 7.23 -0.08 3.63
CA ASP A 26 8.63 -0.29 3.24
C ASP A 26 9.65 0.11 4.31
N THR A 27 9.20 0.89 5.31
CA THR A 27 10.07 1.46 6.32
C THR A 27 9.41 1.46 7.70
N ILE A 28 10.16 1.08 8.71
CA ILE A 28 9.78 1.14 10.12
C ILE A 28 10.70 2.13 10.83
N LEU A 29 10.14 3.12 11.51
CA LEU A 29 10.87 4.05 12.38
C LEU A 29 10.49 3.78 13.83
N VAL A 30 11.49 3.54 14.68
CA VAL A 30 11.32 3.47 16.13
C VAL A 30 11.89 4.76 16.75
N PRO A 31 11.04 5.67 17.25
CA PRO A 31 11.47 6.93 17.84
C PRO A 31 12.24 6.72 19.15
N TYR A 32 13.27 7.50 19.40
CA TYR A 32 14.08 7.40 20.64
C TYR A 32 13.29 7.60 21.92
N GLY A 33 12.26 8.43 21.92
CA GLY A 33 11.44 8.71 23.11
C GLY A 33 10.29 7.73 23.35
N ALA A 34 10.11 6.72 22.50
CA ALA A 34 9.01 5.76 22.65
C ALA A 34 9.29 4.81 23.84
N SER A 35 8.24 4.54 24.64
CA SER A 35 8.32 3.54 25.69
C SER A 35 8.65 2.18 25.09
N GLY A 36 9.66 1.48 25.63
CA GLY A 36 10.08 0.18 25.11
C GLY A 36 10.88 0.22 23.81
N ALA A 37 11.30 1.41 23.32
CA ALA A 37 12.03 1.56 22.06
C ALA A 37 13.26 0.66 21.95
N GLN A 38 14.03 0.49 23.01
CA GLN A 38 15.21 -0.37 23.02
C GLN A 38 14.84 -1.85 22.85
N ALA A 39 13.82 -2.33 23.58
CA ALA A 39 13.37 -3.71 23.46
C ALA A 39 12.81 -4.01 22.07
N LEU A 40 12.02 -3.05 21.52
CA LEU A 40 11.50 -3.14 20.16
C LEU A 40 12.64 -3.16 19.13
N ALA A 41 13.61 -2.25 19.23
CA ALA A 41 14.77 -2.19 18.34
C ALA A 41 15.56 -3.51 18.36
N PHE A 42 15.79 -4.09 19.55
CA PHE A 42 16.45 -5.38 19.70
C PHE A 42 15.62 -6.53 19.04
N GLY A 43 14.30 -6.51 19.17
CA GLY A 43 13.41 -7.45 18.49
C GLY A 43 13.50 -7.31 16.96
N LEU A 44 13.45 -6.09 16.45
CA LEU A 44 13.51 -5.82 15.01
C LEU A 44 14.89 -6.18 14.40
N ASP A 45 15.99 -5.98 15.14
CA ASP A 45 17.33 -6.40 14.69
C ASP A 45 17.46 -7.92 14.48
N ARG A 46 16.55 -8.71 15.06
CA ARG A 46 16.52 -10.18 14.97
C ARG A 46 15.43 -10.72 14.04
N ALA A 47 14.51 -9.86 13.63
CA ALA A 47 13.42 -10.26 12.74
C ALA A 47 13.95 -10.55 11.34
N GLY A 48 13.57 -11.67 10.77
CA GLY A 48 13.80 -11.95 9.36
C GLY A 48 13.04 -10.96 8.48
N GLY A 49 13.61 -10.62 7.32
CA GLY A 49 12.98 -9.69 6.38
C GLY A 49 13.05 -8.22 6.76
N LEU A 50 13.80 -7.84 7.79
CA LEU A 50 14.11 -6.47 8.14
C LEU A 50 15.60 -6.17 7.99
N GLU A 51 15.91 -5.07 7.33
CA GLU A 51 17.27 -4.56 7.16
C GLU A 51 17.43 -3.25 7.92
N LYS A 52 18.33 -3.21 8.91
CA LYS A 52 18.63 -1.98 9.63
C LYS A 52 19.35 -1.00 8.71
N VAL A 53 18.70 0.11 8.42
CA VAL A 53 19.27 1.17 7.57
C VAL A 53 20.23 2.07 8.36
N GLY A 54 19.90 2.35 9.63
CA GLY A 54 20.71 3.19 10.49
C GLY A 54 19.90 4.00 11.48
N THR A 55 20.51 5.10 11.93
CA THR A 55 19.92 6.04 12.89
C THR A 55 19.72 7.41 12.25
N THR A 56 18.63 8.05 12.61
CA THR A 56 18.31 9.43 12.26
C THR A 56 18.23 10.29 13.50
N ASN A 57 17.99 11.59 13.36
CA ASN A 57 17.73 12.47 14.51
C ASN A 57 16.44 12.09 15.26
N SER A 58 15.52 11.37 14.60
CA SER A 58 14.20 11.02 15.14
C SER A 58 14.14 9.61 15.74
N GLY A 59 15.06 8.71 15.36
CA GLY A 59 15.02 7.32 15.80
C GLY A 59 15.86 6.38 14.95
N ILE A 60 15.62 5.09 15.13
CA ILE A 60 16.27 4.00 14.38
C ILE A 60 15.35 3.54 13.28
N VAL A 61 15.90 3.26 12.09
CA VAL A 61 15.16 2.94 10.86
C VAL A 61 15.52 1.55 10.36
N TRP A 62 14.51 0.76 10.06
CA TRP A 62 14.60 -0.51 9.33
C TRP A 62 13.83 -0.44 8.02
N ARG A 63 14.35 -1.12 7.02
CA ARG A 63 13.69 -1.33 5.73
C ARG A 63 13.05 -2.70 5.72
N VAL A 64 11.82 -2.77 5.23
CA VAL A 64 11.07 -4.02 5.07
C VAL A 64 11.55 -4.73 3.81
N ARG A 65 12.11 -5.94 3.96
CA ARG A 65 12.71 -6.76 2.90
C ARG A 65 12.32 -8.23 3.07
N PRO A 66 11.02 -8.59 3.04
CA PRO A 66 10.65 -9.99 3.13
C PRO A 66 11.19 -10.77 1.94
N SER A 67 11.54 -12.03 2.15
CA SER A 67 12.08 -12.89 1.11
C SER A 67 11.06 -13.25 0.01
N ALA A 68 9.79 -13.28 0.37
CA ALA A 68 8.71 -13.76 -0.50
C ALA A 68 7.88 -12.65 -1.17
N LEU A 69 7.87 -11.45 -0.64
CA LEU A 69 7.00 -10.37 -1.11
C LEU A 69 7.71 -9.01 -1.00
N LYS A 70 7.71 -8.24 -2.07
CA LYS A 70 8.17 -6.84 -2.02
C LYS A 70 7.02 -5.95 -1.58
N PRO A 71 7.27 -4.86 -0.81
CA PRO A 71 6.28 -3.83 -0.58
C PRO A 71 5.73 -3.33 -1.92
N SER A 72 4.42 -3.34 -2.06
CA SER A 72 3.74 -2.93 -3.28
C SER A 72 2.45 -2.20 -2.95
N ARG A 73 2.31 -1.02 -3.55
CA ARG A 73 1.09 -0.23 -3.44
C ARG A 73 -0.11 -0.91 -4.10
N VAL A 74 0.15 -1.71 -5.12
CA VAL A 74 -0.89 -2.41 -5.88
C VAL A 74 -0.52 -3.87 -6.00
N ARG A 75 -1.44 -4.74 -5.63
CA ARG A 75 -1.28 -6.18 -5.77
C ARG A 75 -2.57 -6.83 -6.24
N VAL A 76 -2.45 -7.99 -6.85
CA VAL A 76 -3.58 -8.85 -7.16
C VAL A 76 -3.49 -10.10 -6.29
N GLU A 77 -4.52 -10.33 -5.51
CA GLU A 77 -4.68 -11.54 -4.69
C GLU A 77 -5.54 -12.54 -5.48
N SER A 78 -4.91 -13.62 -5.93
CA SER A 78 -5.60 -14.72 -6.60
C SER A 78 -6.11 -15.75 -5.60
N SER A 79 -7.03 -16.61 -6.03
CA SER A 79 -7.53 -17.74 -5.22
C SER A 79 -6.43 -18.72 -4.77
N GLY A 80 -5.27 -18.70 -5.42
CA GLY A 80 -4.07 -19.48 -5.05
C GLY A 80 -3.14 -18.80 -4.06
N GLY A 81 -3.48 -17.61 -3.54
CA GLY A 81 -2.62 -16.83 -2.64
C GLY A 81 -1.43 -16.16 -3.33
N ILE A 82 -1.36 -16.21 -4.66
CA ILE A 82 -0.28 -15.58 -5.42
C ILE A 82 -0.55 -14.08 -5.48
N THR A 83 0.40 -13.29 -5.02
CA THR A 83 0.35 -11.83 -5.12
C THR A 83 1.20 -11.39 -6.31
N THR A 84 0.61 -10.65 -7.22
CA THR A 84 1.32 -10.09 -8.38
C THR A 84 1.61 -8.62 -8.11
N ASP A 85 2.89 -8.26 -8.15
CA ASP A 85 3.34 -6.87 -8.01
C ASP A 85 3.10 -6.13 -9.33
N VAL A 86 2.38 -5.03 -9.27
CA VAL A 86 2.13 -4.17 -10.42
C VAL A 86 2.82 -2.84 -10.19
N GLY A 87 3.69 -2.45 -11.10
CA GLY A 87 4.39 -1.18 -11.01
C GLY A 87 3.44 0.01 -10.89
N SER A 88 3.64 0.86 -9.88
CA SER A 88 2.80 2.02 -9.63
C SER A 88 3.59 3.32 -9.55
N SER A 89 3.09 4.38 -10.18
CA SER A 89 3.44 5.77 -9.86
C SER A 89 2.44 6.35 -8.86
N GLN A 90 2.75 7.49 -8.23
CA GLN A 90 2.03 8.01 -7.06
C GLN A 90 0.48 8.12 -7.18
N LEU A 91 -0.08 8.34 -8.36
CA LEU A 91 -1.53 8.53 -8.54
C LEU A 91 -2.13 7.69 -9.68
N ARG A 92 -1.31 6.95 -10.38
CA ARG A 92 -1.71 6.13 -11.52
C ARG A 92 -0.99 4.81 -11.50
N VAL A 93 -1.71 3.76 -11.75
CA VAL A 93 -1.17 2.44 -12.06
C VAL A 93 -1.44 2.19 -13.52
N ASP A 94 -0.44 1.71 -14.23
CA ASP A 94 -0.53 1.41 -15.65
C ASP A 94 0.44 0.26 -15.93
N GLY A 95 -0.09 -0.93 -16.16
CA GLY A 95 0.76 -2.11 -16.37
C GLY A 95 -0.04 -3.38 -16.64
N ASN A 96 0.65 -4.40 -17.09
CA ASN A 96 0.04 -5.71 -17.35
C ASN A 96 -0.03 -6.55 -16.09
N VAL A 97 -1.12 -7.27 -15.94
CA VAL A 97 -1.39 -8.20 -14.85
C VAL A 97 -1.70 -9.56 -15.44
N ASP A 98 -1.00 -10.60 -14.98
CA ASP A 98 -1.11 -11.95 -15.54
C ASP A 98 -2.07 -12.85 -14.75
N ALA A 99 -2.76 -12.29 -13.74
CA ALA A 99 -3.67 -13.05 -12.87
C ALA A 99 -5.03 -12.36 -12.74
N SER A 100 -6.07 -13.15 -12.49
CA SER A 100 -7.39 -12.69 -12.04
C SER A 100 -7.51 -12.87 -10.52
N GLY A 101 -8.41 -12.13 -9.89
CA GLY A 101 -8.65 -12.20 -8.45
C GLY A 101 -9.16 -10.90 -7.86
N THR A 102 -8.68 -10.54 -6.67
CA THR A 102 -8.98 -9.26 -6.03
C THR A 102 -7.81 -8.31 -6.23
N LEU A 103 -8.05 -7.21 -6.93
CA LEU A 103 -7.11 -6.10 -6.99
C LEU A 103 -7.18 -5.32 -5.69
N VAL A 104 -6.06 -5.16 -5.00
CA VAL A 104 -5.97 -4.43 -3.72
C VAL A 104 -5.00 -3.26 -3.87
N LEU A 105 -5.45 -2.10 -3.46
CA LEU A 105 -4.62 -0.89 -3.35
C LEU A 105 -4.27 -0.67 -1.88
N ALA A 106 -3.00 -0.46 -1.55
CA ALA A 106 -2.56 -0.05 -0.21
C ALA A 106 -2.92 1.43 0.05
N GLU A 107 -4.17 1.78 -0.23
CA GLU A 107 -4.76 3.10 -0.08
C GLU A 107 -6.11 2.98 0.60
N ARG A 108 -6.48 4.01 1.36
CA ARG A 108 -7.79 4.06 2.00
C ARG A 108 -8.90 3.96 0.95
N ALA A 109 -9.88 3.11 1.23
CA ALA A 109 -11.06 2.97 0.39
C ALA A 109 -11.79 4.31 0.24
N ASP A 110 -12.01 4.71 -0.99
CA ASP A 110 -12.65 5.97 -1.38
C ASP A 110 -13.35 5.83 -2.72
N SER A 111 -14.51 6.48 -2.85
CA SER A 111 -15.30 6.46 -4.07
C SER A 111 -14.66 7.17 -5.27
N GLY A 112 -13.54 7.85 -5.08
CA GLY A 112 -12.74 8.46 -6.15
C GLY A 112 -11.85 7.50 -6.92
N TRP A 113 -11.56 6.31 -6.35
CA TRP A 113 -10.77 5.30 -7.05
C TRP A 113 -11.54 4.68 -8.21
N ARG A 114 -10.85 4.52 -9.33
CA ARG A 114 -11.35 3.84 -10.54
C ARG A 114 -10.29 2.88 -11.03
N ALA A 115 -10.71 1.68 -11.36
CA ALA A 115 -9.86 0.66 -11.96
C ALA A 115 -10.51 0.09 -13.21
N SER A 116 -9.71 -0.29 -14.18
CA SER A 116 -10.15 -0.98 -15.40
C SER A 116 -9.09 -1.95 -15.89
N VAL A 117 -9.53 -3.05 -16.51
CA VAL A 117 -8.66 -3.98 -17.25
C VAL A 117 -9.08 -3.94 -18.72
N ASP A 118 -8.12 -3.73 -19.61
CA ASP A 118 -8.35 -3.56 -21.05
C ASP A 118 -9.47 -2.55 -21.38
N GLY A 119 -9.58 -1.50 -20.56
CA GLY A 119 -10.60 -0.47 -20.69
C GLY A 119 -11.97 -0.84 -20.10
N VAL A 120 -12.17 -2.07 -19.63
CA VAL A 120 -13.39 -2.49 -18.93
C VAL A 120 -13.31 -2.13 -17.46
N ALA A 121 -14.27 -1.33 -16.97
CA ALA A 121 -14.30 -0.89 -15.58
C ALA A 121 -14.46 -2.05 -14.61
N LEU A 122 -13.67 -2.06 -13.53
CA LEU A 122 -13.78 -3.03 -12.45
C LEU A 122 -14.80 -2.58 -11.40
N THR A 123 -15.45 -3.55 -10.76
CA THR A 123 -16.41 -3.30 -9.69
C THR A 123 -15.68 -3.18 -8.34
N PRO A 124 -15.87 -2.08 -7.58
CA PRO A 124 -15.37 -1.99 -6.22
C PRO A 124 -15.98 -3.09 -5.34
N THR A 125 -15.17 -3.66 -4.45
CA THR A 125 -15.61 -4.61 -3.42
C THR A 125 -15.46 -4.00 -2.04
N ASP A 126 -15.87 -4.75 -1.00
CA ASP A 126 -15.61 -4.35 0.37
C ASP A 126 -14.12 -4.16 0.62
N PRO A 127 -13.72 -3.16 1.42
CA PRO A 127 -12.33 -2.90 1.71
C PRO A 127 -11.63 -4.10 2.35
N VAL A 128 -10.48 -4.48 1.82
CA VAL A 128 -9.63 -5.51 2.43
C VAL A 128 -9.10 -4.98 3.76
N ASP A 129 -9.12 -5.82 4.80
CA ASP A 129 -8.74 -5.46 6.19
C ASP A 129 -9.51 -4.25 6.74
N GLY A 130 -10.68 -3.96 6.20
CA GLY A 130 -11.56 -2.87 6.63
C GLY A 130 -11.07 -1.46 6.24
N TRP A 131 -10.02 -1.33 5.41
CA TRP A 131 -9.50 -0.02 5.02
C TRP A 131 -8.95 0.06 3.58
N ALA A 132 -8.33 -0.99 3.06
CA ALA A 132 -7.65 -0.97 1.77
C ALA A 132 -8.66 -1.06 0.62
N GLN A 133 -8.55 -0.16 -0.36
CA GLN A 133 -9.41 -0.18 -1.53
C GLN A 133 -9.25 -1.48 -2.31
N ALA A 134 -10.37 -2.09 -2.68
CA ALA A 134 -10.34 -3.32 -3.46
C ALA A 134 -11.33 -3.29 -4.63
N PHE A 135 -11.04 -4.11 -5.65
CA PHE A 135 -11.88 -4.30 -6.83
C PHE A 135 -11.90 -5.77 -7.22
N ASP A 136 -13.05 -6.23 -7.73
CA ASP A 136 -13.14 -7.53 -8.38
C ASP A 136 -12.49 -7.47 -9.76
N MET A 137 -11.50 -8.32 -9.99
CA MET A 137 -10.74 -8.39 -11.24
C MET A 137 -10.90 -9.77 -11.88
N PRO A 138 -11.91 -9.96 -12.73
CA PRO A 138 -12.29 -11.27 -13.26
C PRO A 138 -11.31 -11.83 -14.30
N ALA A 139 -10.46 -10.98 -14.87
CA ALA A 139 -9.55 -11.38 -15.95
C ALA A 139 -8.18 -10.69 -15.81
N ALA A 140 -7.13 -11.36 -16.30
CA ALA A 140 -5.83 -10.76 -16.58
C ALA A 140 -5.93 -9.78 -17.74
N GLY A 141 -4.98 -8.83 -17.83
CA GLY A 141 -4.94 -7.85 -18.92
C GLY A 141 -4.18 -6.58 -18.55
N HIS A 142 -4.37 -5.53 -19.33
CA HIS A 142 -3.75 -4.23 -19.07
C HIS A 142 -4.55 -3.46 -18.02
N LEU A 143 -4.00 -3.39 -16.82
CA LEU A 143 -4.59 -2.70 -15.67
C LEU A 143 -4.30 -1.20 -15.72
N THR A 144 -5.34 -0.40 -15.56
CA THR A 144 -5.23 1.03 -15.29
C THR A 144 -5.99 1.37 -14.01
N VAL A 145 -5.32 2.04 -13.07
CA VAL A 145 -5.97 2.58 -11.85
C VAL A 145 -5.71 4.06 -11.79
N THR A 146 -6.76 4.82 -11.51
CA THR A 146 -6.70 6.28 -11.38
C THR A 146 -7.51 6.74 -10.18
N TYR A 147 -7.13 7.89 -9.61
CA TYR A 147 -7.91 8.57 -8.59
C TYR A 147 -8.51 9.85 -9.15
N SER A 148 -9.83 9.99 -9.04
CA SER A 148 -10.58 11.16 -9.46
C SER A 148 -11.26 11.80 -8.24
N ALA A 149 -10.68 12.86 -7.73
CA ALA A 149 -11.28 13.64 -6.64
C ALA A 149 -12.26 14.64 -7.24
N TRP A 150 -13.56 14.33 -7.22
CA TRP A 150 -14.63 15.18 -7.77
C TRP A 150 -14.67 16.56 -7.13
N TRP A 151 -14.21 16.73 -5.90
CA TRP A 151 -14.16 18.03 -5.21
C TRP A 151 -13.06 18.96 -5.74
N ILE A 152 -12.07 18.47 -6.48
CA ILE A 152 -11.01 19.29 -7.09
C ILE A 152 -11.55 20.05 -8.31
N ILE A 153 -12.59 19.54 -8.96
CA ILE A 153 -13.20 20.15 -10.16
C ILE A 153 -13.74 21.57 -9.87
N PRO A 154 -14.53 21.82 -8.80
CA PRO A 154 -15.00 23.15 -8.48
C PRO A 154 -13.88 24.16 -8.24
N TRP A 155 -12.78 23.75 -7.60
CA TRP A 155 -11.63 24.60 -7.34
C TRP A 155 -10.87 24.99 -8.61
N ARG A 156 -10.74 24.07 -9.57
CA ARG A 156 -10.10 24.35 -10.86
C ARG A 156 -10.95 25.30 -11.71
N VAL A 157 -12.27 25.15 -11.68
CA VAL A 157 -13.21 26.05 -12.36
C VAL A 157 -13.20 27.42 -11.69
N GLY A 158 -13.24 27.48 -10.35
CA GLY A 158 -13.19 28.73 -9.59
C GLY A 158 -11.88 29.50 -9.81
N ALA A 159 -10.74 28.83 -9.82
CA ALA A 159 -9.45 29.46 -10.11
C ALA A 159 -9.36 29.97 -11.55
N GLY A 160 -9.94 29.27 -12.53
CA GLY A 160 -10.04 29.72 -13.91
C GLY A 160 -10.90 31.00 -14.06
N ILE A 161 -12.02 31.09 -13.34
CA ILE A 161 -12.87 32.27 -13.35
C ILE A 161 -12.18 33.47 -12.69
N CYS A 162 -11.43 33.27 -11.61
CA CYS A 162 -10.68 34.38 -10.98
C CYS A 162 -9.56 34.93 -11.87
N LEU A 163 -8.98 34.13 -12.77
CA LEU A 163 -7.97 34.59 -13.72
C LEU A 163 -8.51 35.38 -14.91
N VAL A 164 -9.82 35.31 -15.18
CA VAL A 164 -10.49 36.03 -16.29
C VAL A 164 -11.05 37.41 -15.83
N VAL A 165 -11.09 37.66 -14.53
CA VAL A 165 -11.66 38.91 -13.95
C VAL A 165 -10.58 39.94 -13.58
N VAL A 166 -9.30 39.64 -13.83
CA VAL A 166 -8.16 40.57 -13.70
C VAL A 166 -7.71 41.03 -15.07
#